data_9ac06729e3970de70cce3d9bd7763700
#
_entry.id   9ac06729e3970de70cce3d9bd7763700
#
_cell.length_a   1.000
_cell.length_b   1.000
_cell.length_c   1.000
_cell.angle_alpha   90.00
_cell.angle_beta   90.00
_cell.angle_gamma   90.00
#
_symmetry.space_group_name_H-M   'P 1'
#
loop_
_entity.id
_entity.type
_entity.pdbx_description
1 polymer ?
#
loop_
_entity_poly.entity_id
_entity_poly.type
_entity_poly.pdbx_seq_one_letter_code
_entity_poly.pdbx_strand_id
1 'polypeptide(L)'
;MYLLPQSFLAAALVPASSFAQAAPAPAADAMTRLVTDHADKPGVQEILFAILFSFALNLLVAWTYKQTYRGTRYSQDYVHTLLILGTVVTLVILVVVGNLAAAFGMFAAFSIIRFRRNVGQSRDIGFIFLAMGTGLAVGARQYELAAVTVPLVCAIIFALSRANLFSSFKGSHLLRIRVGTDVDYDQAFAGPFAQHLAQQSLKSVETVQAGLMTELRYEVTLKDGAGVGEFVRALQAANGNNRVLLTCVGEQSV
;
A
#
# COMPACT_ATOMS: atom_id res chain seq x y z
N MET A 1 -23.77 58.58 11.89
CA MET A 1 -22.81 59.13 10.93
C MET A 1 -21.46 59.11 11.63
N TYR A 2 -20.78 57.98 11.60
CA TYR A 2 -19.48 57.77 12.25
C TYR A 2 -18.38 57.82 11.18
N LEU A 3 -17.58 58.91 11.24
CA LEU A 3 -16.35 59.05 10.45
C LEU A 3 -15.28 58.11 10.99
N LEU A 4 -14.90 57.11 10.18
CA LEU A 4 -13.72 56.28 10.46
C LEU A 4 -12.45 57.13 10.31
N PRO A 5 -11.46 57.01 11.21
CA PRO A 5 -10.24 57.80 11.15
C PRO A 5 -9.37 57.37 9.96
N GLN A 6 -8.89 58.37 9.21
CA GLN A 6 -8.07 58.23 8.00
C GLN A 6 -6.72 57.51 8.20
N SER A 7 -6.36 57.19 9.43
CA SER A 7 -5.14 56.44 9.78
C SER A 7 -5.19 54.96 9.42
N PHE A 8 -6.39 54.38 9.14
CA PHE A 8 -6.51 52.98 8.76
C PHE A 8 -6.29 52.69 7.25
N LEU A 9 -6.40 53.73 6.42
CA LEU A 9 -6.21 53.60 4.96
C LEU A 9 -4.74 53.72 4.52
N ALA A 10 -3.87 54.24 5.37
CA ALA A 10 -2.45 54.34 5.06
C ALA A 10 -1.63 53.06 5.29
N ALA A 11 -2.18 52.09 6.03
CA ALA A 11 -1.51 50.81 6.31
C ALA A 11 -1.71 49.75 5.21
N ALA A 12 -2.59 49.98 4.24
CA ALA A 12 -2.95 49.01 3.21
C ALA A 12 -2.19 49.15 1.88
N LEU A 13 -1.33 50.19 1.76
CA LEU A 13 -0.52 50.42 0.56
C LEU A 13 0.97 50.20 0.85
N VAL A 14 1.32 48.98 1.27
CA VAL A 14 2.72 48.54 1.21
C VAL A 14 2.98 48.16 -0.25
N PRO A 15 3.86 48.89 -0.97
CA PRO A 15 4.13 48.59 -2.37
C PRO A 15 4.75 47.19 -2.47
N ALA A 16 4.26 46.40 -3.42
CA ALA A 16 4.71 45.02 -3.68
C ALA A 16 6.25 44.93 -3.91
N SER A 17 6.90 46.03 -4.17
CA SER A 17 8.37 46.15 -4.27
C SER A 17 9.11 45.96 -2.94
N SER A 18 8.46 46.16 -1.78
CA SER A 18 9.12 45.97 -0.48
C SER A 18 9.18 44.50 -0.07
N PHE A 19 8.37 43.61 -0.66
CA PHE A 19 8.46 42.15 -0.46
C PHE A 19 9.57 41.53 -1.32
N ALA A 20 9.98 42.14 -2.40
CA ALA A 20 11.04 41.65 -3.28
C ALA A 20 12.46 41.87 -2.70
N GLN A 21 12.60 42.71 -1.67
CA GLN A 21 13.89 43.10 -1.10
C GLN A 21 14.22 42.41 0.24
N ALA A 22 13.35 41.55 0.75
CA ALA A 22 13.47 40.95 2.09
C ALA A 22 14.05 39.54 2.10
N ALA A 23 14.61 39.02 1.00
CA ALA A 23 15.42 37.82 1.07
C ALA A 23 16.86 38.25 1.45
N PRO A 24 17.38 37.88 2.64
CA PRO A 24 18.75 38.19 2.98
C PRO A 24 19.67 37.49 1.97
N ALA A 25 20.54 38.28 1.32
CA ALA A 25 21.54 37.80 0.35
C ALA A 25 22.32 36.56 0.81
N PRO A 26 22.65 36.36 2.12
CA PRO A 26 23.30 35.16 2.59
C PRO A 26 22.46 33.89 2.50
N ALA A 27 21.10 33.99 2.50
CA ALA A 27 20.24 32.82 2.36
C ALA A 27 20.13 32.34 0.91
N ALA A 28 20.11 33.25 -0.06
CA ALA A 28 20.16 32.91 -1.48
C ALA A 28 21.52 32.27 -1.85
N ASP A 29 22.61 32.84 -1.33
CA ASP A 29 23.97 32.31 -1.53
C ASP A 29 24.16 30.96 -0.81
N ALA A 30 23.62 30.81 0.40
CA ALA A 30 23.64 29.53 1.11
C ALA A 30 22.81 28.45 0.36
N MET A 31 21.65 28.83 -0.16
CA MET A 31 20.82 27.93 -0.97
C MET A 31 21.50 27.57 -2.28
N THR A 32 22.16 28.52 -2.94
CA THR A 32 22.94 28.28 -4.15
C THR A 32 24.13 27.39 -3.85
N ARG A 33 24.85 27.58 -2.74
CA ARG A 33 25.98 26.72 -2.33
C ARG A 33 25.51 25.32 -1.99
N LEU A 34 24.38 25.13 -1.29
CA LEU A 34 23.79 23.81 -1.01
C LEU A 34 23.38 23.08 -2.29
N VAL A 35 23.01 23.82 -3.34
CA VAL A 35 22.62 23.24 -4.64
C VAL A 35 23.85 22.96 -5.53
N THR A 36 24.90 23.80 -5.45
CA THR A 36 26.09 23.68 -6.31
C THR A 36 27.18 22.80 -5.74
N ASP A 37 27.25 22.64 -4.42
CA ASP A 37 28.30 21.85 -3.74
C ASP A 37 28.22 20.33 -3.98
N HIS A 38 27.11 19.86 -4.61
CA HIS A 38 26.92 18.46 -5.00
C HIS A 38 26.87 18.27 -6.54
N ALA A 39 27.34 19.25 -7.29
CA ALA A 39 27.19 19.30 -8.75
C ALA A 39 28.30 18.58 -9.55
N ASP A 40 29.04 17.69 -8.91
CA ASP A 40 29.93 16.80 -9.68
C ASP A 40 29.05 15.79 -10.44
N LYS A 41 29.07 15.90 -11.79
CA LYS A 41 28.32 14.97 -12.63
C LYS A 41 28.81 13.55 -12.33
N PRO A 42 27.91 12.63 -11.97
CA PRO A 42 28.30 11.26 -11.65
C PRO A 42 29.02 10.62 -12.83
N GLY A 43 30.17 10.02 -12.57
CA GLY A 43 30.89 9.22 -13.56
C GLY A 43 30.07 7.99 -13.97
N VAL A 44 30.30 7.46 -15.16
CA VAL A 44 29.60 6.26 -15.66
C VAL A 44 29.70 5.08 -14.69
N GLN A 45 30.83 4.91 -14.03
CA GLN A 45 31.03 3.86 -13.03
C GLN A 45 30.13 4.05 -11.81
N GLU A 46 29.98 5.30 -11.35
CA GLU A 46 29.14 5.64 -10.22
C GLU A 46 27.66 5.43 -10.55
N ILE A 47 27.23 5.80 -11.76
CA ILE A 47 25.87 5.54 -12.24
C ILE A 47 25.57 4.04 -12.25
N LEU A 48 26.48 3.24 -12.82
CA LEU A 48 26.31 1.79 -12.86
C LEU A 48 26.25 1.19 -11.47
N PHE A 49 27.15 1.63 -10.56
CA PHE A 49 27.14 1.19 -9.16
C PHE A 49 25.82 1.55 -8.48
N ALA A 50 25.34 2.79 -8.62
CA ALA A 50 24.08 3.23 -8.02
C ALA A 50 22.89 2.42 -8.51
N ILE A 51 22.80 2.15 -9.83
CA ILE A 51 21.73 1.36 -10.41
C ILE A 51 21.76 -0.09 -9.90
N LEU A 52 22.92 -0.74 -9.91
CA LEU A 52 23.08 -2.11 -9.43
C LEU A 52 22.80 -2.22 -7.92
N PHE A 53 23.30 -1.26 -7.14
CA PHE A 53 23.06 -1.21 -5.70
C PHE A 53 21.59 -1.00 -5.35
N SER A 54 20.92 -0.07 -6.05
CA SER A 54 19.49 0.14 -5.92
C SER A 54 18.69 -1.11 -6.30
N PHE A 55 19.06 -1.75 -7.41
CA PHE A 55 18.41 -2.99 -7.84
C PHE A 55 18.55 -4.09 -6.80
N ALA A 56 19.74 -4.27 -6.21
CA ALA A 56 19.99 -5.26 -5.17
C ALA A 56 19.15 -5.00 -3.89
N LEU A 57 19.07 -3.75 -3.45
CA LEU A 57 18.22 -3.38 -2.32
C LEU A 57 16.73 -3.57 -2.61
N ASN A 58 16.25 -3.20 -3.81
CA ASN A 58 14.88 -3.43 -4.22
C ASN A 58 14.57 -4.93 -4.40
N LEU A 59 15.55 -5.75 -4.74
CA LEU A 59 15.40 -7.21 -4.74
C LEU A 59 15.16 -7.75 -3.33
N LEU A 60 15.84 -7.19 -2.32
CA LEU A 60 15.61 -7.52 -0.90
C LEU A 60 14.18 -7.11 -0.48
N VAL A 61 13.72 -5.93 -0.87
CA VAL A 61 12.33 -5.46 -0.64
C VAL A 61 11.32 -6.41 -1.29
N ALA A 62 11.54 -6.77 -2.55
CA ALA A 62 10.69 -7.68 -3.30
C ALA A 62 10.67 -9.10 -2.71
N TRP A 63 11.81 -9.60 -2.24
CA TRP A 63 11.93 -10.87 -1.53
C TRP A 63 11.15 -10.85 -0.22
N THR A 64 11.29 -9.78 0.57
CA THR A 64 10.54 -9.58 1.82
C THR A 64 9.04 -9.54 1.55
N TYR A 65 8.61 -8.83 0.50
CA TYR A 65 7.20 -8.81 0.06
C TYR A 65 6.70 -10.23 -0.23
N LYS A 66 7.44 -11.01 -1.04
CA LYS A 66 7.09 -12.39 -1.38
C LYS A 66 6.94 -13.28 -0.14
N GLN A 67 7.88 -13.21 0.80
CA GLN A 67 7.88 -14.04 2.02
C GLN A 67 6.78 -13.65 3.02
N THR A 68 6.40 -12.39 3.02
CA THR A 68 5.38 -11.87 3.95
C THR A 68 4.00 -11.79 3.33
N TYR A 69 3.84 -12.14 2.03
CA TYR A 69 2.55 -12.10 1.33
C TYR A 69 1.63 -13.23 1.81
N ARG A 70 0.42 -12.87 2.23
CA ARG A 70 -0.61 -13.80 2.74
C ARG A 70 -1.94 -13.68 2.00
N GLY A 71 -1.97 -13.00 0.84
CA GLY A 71 -3.18 -12.83 0.05
C GLY A 71 -3.41 -13.99 -0.93
N THR A 72 -4.65 -14.16 -1.38
CA THR A 72 -5.05 -15.20 -2.36
C THR A 72 -4.64 -14.89 -3.81
N ARG A 73 -4.14 -13.69 -4.10
CA ARG A 73 -3.73 -13.26 -5.45
C ARG A 73 -2.31 -12.70 -5.43
N TYR A 74 -1.32 -13.60 -5.31
CA TYR A 74 0.07 -13.22 -5.57
C TYR A 74 0.23 -12.88 -7.06
N SER A 75 0.73 -11.69 -7.37
CA SER A 75 1.04 -11.27 -8.73
C SER A 75 2.55 -11.11 -8.90
N GLN A 76 3.15 -11.90 -9.80
CA GLN A 76 4.56 -11.72 -10.17
C GLN A 76 4.80 -10.36 -10.78
N ASP A 77 3.84 -9.83 -11.56
CA ASP A 77 3.93 -8.51 -12.18
C ASP A 77 4.11 -7.39 -11.16
N TYR A 78 3.52 -7.57 -9.97
CA TYR A 78 3.69 -6.59 -8.89
C TYR A 78 5.13 -6.56 -8.36
N VAL A 79 5.75 -7.73 -8.21
CA VAL A 79 7.17 -7.82 -7.76
C VAL A 79 8.10 -7.17 -8.78
N HIS A 80 7.87 -7.43 -10.08
CA HIS A 80 8.62 -6.74 -11.14
C HIS A 80 8.41 -5.22 -11.10
N THR A 81 7.18 -4.78 -10.83
CA THR A 81 6.87 -3.34 -10.70
C THR A 81 7.65 -2.69 -9.56
N LEU A 82 7.81 -3.35 -8.41
CA LEU A 82 8.62 -2.83 -7.30
C LEU A 82 10.09 -2.65 -7.70
N LEU A 83 10.67 -3.66 -8.38
CA LEU A 83 12.06 -3.61 -8.85
C LEU A 83 12.28 -2.47 -9.84
N ILE A 84 11.41 -2.38 -10.85
CA ILE A 84 11.50 -1.35 -11.88
C ILE A 84 11.32 0.04 -11.26
N LEU A 85 10.30 0.21 -10.42
CA LEU A 85 9.97 1.50 -9.83
C LEU A 85 11.13 2.06 -9.00
N GLY A 86 11.71 1.26 -8.11
CA GLY A 86 12.84 1.69 -7.29
C GLY A 86 14.07 2.06 -8.13
N THR A 87 14.38 1.25 -9.14
CA THR A 87 15.53 1.51 -10.03
C THR A 87 15.30 2.76 -10.89
N VAL A 88 14.08 2.96 -11.40
CA VAL A 88 13.71 4.16 -12.17
C VAL A 88 13.80 5.41 -11.31
N VAL A 89 13.34 5.36 -10.06
CA VAL A 89 13.46 6.50 -9.12
C VAL A 89 14.92 6.84 -8.88
N THR A 90 15.80 5.85 -8.73
CA THR A 90 17.24 6.10 -8.59
C THR A 90 17.80 6.86 -9.80
N LEU A 91 17.48 6.40 -11.00
CA LEU A 91 17.91 7.06 -12.25
C LEU A 91 17.37 8.49 -12.35
N VAL A 92 16.12 8.69 -12.00
CA VAL A 92 15.47 10.01 -11.99
C VAL A 92 16.21 10.96 -11.05
N ILE A 93 16.49 10.51 -9.82
CA ILE A 93 17.17 11.35 -8.82
C ILE A 93 18.61 11.64 -9.23
N LEU A 94 19.34 10.68 -9.81
CA LEU A 94 20.69 10.91 -10.34
C LEU A 94 20.74 12.01 -11.41
N VAL A 95 19.69 12.11 -12.24
CA VAL A 95 19.59 13.16 -13.28
C VAL A 95 19.19 14.51 -12.67
N VAL A 96 18.38 14.50 -11.61
CA VAL A 96 17.84 15.70 -10.96
C VAL A 96 18.86 16.34 -10.01
N VAL A 97 19.70 15.53 -9.36
CA VAL A 97 20.73 16.05 -8.45
C VAL A 97 21.66 16.99 -9.19
N GLY A 98 21.80 18.21 -8.68
CA GLY A 98 22.59 19.28 -9.29
C GLY A 98 21.91 20.06 -10.42
N ASN A 99 20.66 19.73 -10.79
CA ASN A 99 19.90 20.45 -11.81
C ASN A 99 18.49 20.82 -11.31
N LEU A 100 18.36 22.01 -10.75
CA LEU A 100 17.11 22.50 -10.18
C LEU A 100 15.98 22.63 -11.23
N ALA A 101 16.34 22.99 -12.46
CA ALA A 101 15.36 23.09 -13.56
C ALA A 101 14.81 21.71 -13.94
N ALA A 102 15.67 20.67 -13.99
CA ALA A 102 15.25 19.29 -14.18
C ALA A 102 14.37 18.79 -13.03
N ALA A 103 14.68 19.17 -11.77
CA ALA A 103 13.87 18.85 -10.61
C ALA A 103 12.43 19.38 -10.75
N PHE A 104 12.27 20.64 -11.09
CA PHE A 104 10.95 21.25 -11.29
C PHE A 104 10.21 20.65 -12.50
N GLY A 105 10.90 20.39 -13.62
CA GLY A 105 10.32 19.74 -14.78
C GLY A 105 9.79 18.35 -14.47
N MET A 106 10.54 17.57 -13.72
CA MET A 106 10.14 16.22 -13.27
C MET A 106 8.98 16.26 -12.30
N PHE A 107 9.00 17.18 -11.33
CA PHE A 107 7.89 17.36 -10.40
C PHE A 107 6.59 17.70 -11.14
N ALA A 108 6.65 18.61 -12.14
CA ALA A 108 5.52 18.93 -13.00
C ALA A 108 5.03 17.72 -13.79
N ALA A 109 5.95 16.93 -14.38
CA ALA A 109 5.62 15.73 -15.13
C ALA A 109 4.93 14.67 -14.24
N PHE A 110 5.45 14.41 -13.02
CA PHE A 110 4.82 13.46 -12.09
C PHE A 110 3.46 13.93 -11.58
N SER A 111 3.25 15.25 -11.44
CA SER A 111 1.96 15.82 -11.04
C SER A 111 0.83 15.49 -12.02
N ILE A 112 1.16 15.31 -13.29
CA ILE A 112 0.20 14.95 -14.35
C ILE A 112 -0.12 13.44 -14.34
N ILE A 113 0.82 12.61 -13.84
CA ILE A 113 0.64 11.16 -13.80
C ILE A 113 -0.32 10.79 -12.67
N ARG A 114 -1.58 10.62 -13.03
CA ARG A 114 -2.60 10.15 -12.10
C ARG A 114 -2.70 8.63 -12.13
N PHE A 115 -2.28 7.98 -11.06
CA PHE A 115 -2.51 6.55 -10.90
C PHE A 115 -4.01 6.27 -10.75
N ARG A 116 -4.65 5.79 -11.82
CA ARG A 116 -6.07 5.39 -11.83
C ARG A 116 -6.29 3.93 -11.39
N ARG A 117 -5.23 3.17 -11.13
CA ARG A 117 -5.37 1.79 -10.71
C ARG A 117 -5.78 1.71 -9.24
N ASN A 118 -6.81 0.92 -8.97
CA ASN A 118 -7.11 0.48 -7.62
C ASN A 118 -5.93 -0.36 -7.11
N VAL A 119 -5.13 0.21 -6.23
CA VAL A 119 -4.08 -0.53 -5.53
C VAL A 119 -4.80 -1.52 -4.62
N GLY A 120 -4.64 -2.82 -4.90
CA GLY A 120 -5.52 -3.86 -4.38
C GLY A 120 -5.54 -4.00 -2.85
N GLN A 121 -4.41 -3.77 -2.19
CA GLN A 121 -4.29 -3.87 -0.73
C GLN A 121 -3.48 -2.69 -0.18
N SER A 122 -3.86 -2.18 0.99
CA SER A 122 -3.15 -1.07 1.66
C SER A 122 -1.67 -1.39 1.90
N ARG A 123 -1.33 -2.65 2.06
CA ARG A 123 0.03 -3.16 2.21
C ARG A 123 0.89 -2.92 0.96
N ASP A 124 0.32 -3.10 -0.22
CA ASP A 124 1.03 -2.94 -1.50
C ASP A 124 1.55 -1.51 -1.64
N ILE A 125 0.75 -0.54 -1.18
CA ILE A 125 1.15 0.88 -1.14
C ILE A 125 2.41 1.07 -0.28
N GLY A 126 2.48 0.44 0.88
CA GLY A 126 3.66 0.52 1.77
C GLY A 126 4.94 0.02 1.10
N PHE A 127 4.87 -1.10 0.37
CA PHE A 127 6.02 -1.63 -0.36
C PHE A 127 6.42 -0.78 -1.57
N ILE A 128 5.46 -0.16 -2.25
CA ILE A 128 5.74 0.84 -3.30
C ILE A 128 6.53 2.01 -2.72
N PHE A 129 6.07 2.59 -1.60
CA PHE A 129 6.80 3.69 -0.95
C PHE A 129 8.17 3.28 -0.45
N LEU A 130 8.35 2.07 0.06
CA LEU A 130 9.65 1.55 0.46
C LEU A 130 10.61 1.41 -0.73
N ALA A 131 10.13 0.89 -1.86
CA ALA A 131 10.93 0.78 -3.08
C ALA A 131 11.31 2.16 -3.64
N MET A 132 10.36 3.10 -3.66
CA MET A 132 10.63 4.49 -4.07
C MET A 132 11.62 5.18 -3.12
N GLY A 133 11.45 5.03 -1.81
CA GLY A 133 12.36 5.58 -0.79
C GLY A 133 13.78 5.03 -0.92
N THR A 134 13.91 3.72 -1.21
CA THR A 134 15.19 3.09 -1.53
C THR A 134 15.84 3.75 -2.74
N GLY A 135 15.08 3.93 -3.83
CA GLY A 135 15.56 4.58 -5.04
C GLY A 135 15.97 6.04 -4.80
N LEU A 136 15.19 6.77 -4.00
CA LEU A 136 15.50 8.14 -3.61
C LEU A 136 16.84 8.23 -2.84
N ALA A 137 17.01 7.40 -1.82
CA ALA A 137 18.22 7.43 -0.98
C ALA A 137 19.48 7.09 -1.79
N VAL A 138 19.42 6.05 -2.63
CA VAL A 138 20.54 5.65 -3.49
C VAL A 138 20.82 6.70 -4.56
N GLY A 139 19.79 7.25 -5.20
CA GLY A 139 19.93 8.32 -6.20
C GLY A 139 20.51 9.61 -5.62
N ALA A 140 20.22 9.91 -4.35
CA ALA A 140 20.80 11.01 -3.60
C ALA A 140 22.23 10.72 -3.08
N ARG A 141 22.86 9.61 -3.52
CA ARG A 141 24.22 9.16 -3.11
C ARG A 141 24.35 8.82 -1.62
N GLN A 142 23.25 8.63 -0.92
CA GLN A 142 23.25 8.23 0.50
C GLN A 142 23.26 6.71 0.64
N TYR A 143 24.31 6.08 0.14
CA TYR A 143 24.44 4.61 0.10
C TYR A 143 24.43 3.97 1.48
N GLU A 144 25.12 4.59 2.46
CA GLU A 144 25.17 4.11 3.84
C GLU A 144 23.79 4.12 4.49
N LEU A 145 23.05 5.21 4.32
CA LEU A 145 21.68 5.32 4.82
C LEU A 145 20.78 4.22 4.22
N ALA A 146 20.85 4.04 2.91
CA ALA A 146 20.06 3.02 2.22
C ALA A 146 20.45 1.60 2.67
N ALA A 147 21.75 1.32 2.78
CA ALA A 147 22.28 0.02 3.19
C ALA A 147 21.85 -0.40 4.59
N VAL A 148 21.66 0.55 5.51
CA VAL A 148 21.23 0.28 6.88
C VAL A 148 19.70 0.28 7.00
N THR A 149 19.06 1.29 6.44
CA THR A 149 17.60 1.51 6.64
C THR A 149 16.77 0.45 5.93
N VAL A 150 17.11 0.10 4.70
CA VAL A 150 16.28 -0.84 3.91
C VAL A 150 16.26 -2.25 4.52
N PRO A 151 17.41 -2.87 4.85
CA PRO A 151 17.41 -4.17 5.52
C PRO A 151 16.74 -4.14 6.89
N LEU A 152 16.93 -3.04 7.66
CA LEU A 152 16.29 -2.87 8.97
C LEU A 152 14.78 -2.87 8.85
N VAL A 153 14.22 -2.07 7.93
CA VAL A 153 12.77 -2.02 7.69
C VAL A 153 12.25 -3.36 7.21
N CYS A 154 12.96 -4.01 6.28
CA CYS A 154 12.61 -5.36 5.82
C CYS A 154 12.61 -6.38 6.96
N ALA A 155 13.60 -6.34 7.85
CA ALA A 155 13.68 -7.22 9.02
C ALA A 155 12.51 -6.99 9.99
N ILE A 156 12.14 -5.73 10.24
CA ILE A 156 10.99 -5.38 11.08
C ILE A 156 9.69 -5.92 10.46
N ILE A 157 9.46 -5.67 9.17
CA ILE A 157 8.26 -6.16 8.46
C ILE A 157 8.21 -7.69 8.52
N PHE A 158 9.33 -8.35 8.30
CA PHE A 158 9.42 -9.82 8.36
C PHE A 158 9.12 -10.35 9.76
N ALA A 159 9.68 -9.74 10.80
CA ALA A 159 9.45 -10.10 12.20
C ALA A 159 7.98 -9.91 12.59
N LEU A 160 7.37 -8.77 12.25
CA LEU A 160 5.94 -8.50 12.50
C LEU A 160 5.05 -9.52 11.77
N SER A 161 5.37 -9.83 10.53
CA SER A 161 4.63 -10.81 9.75
C SER A 161 4.72 -12.21 10.34
N ARG A 162 5.89 -12.59 10.86
CA ARG A 162 6.11 -13.91 11.46
C ARG A 162 5.45 -14.05 12.84
N ALA A 163 5.48 -12.98 13.62
CA ALA A 163 4.87 -12.93 14.96
C ALA A 163 3.33 -12.94 14.94
N ASN A 164 2.70 -12.75 13.77
CA ASN A 164 1.22 -12.70 13.62
C ASN A 164 0.51 -11.73 14.58
N LEU A 165 1.21 -10.67 15.03
CA LEU A 165 0.73 -9.78 16.09
C LEU A 165 -0.60 -9.08 15.77
N PHE A 166 -0.93 -8.93 14.49
CA PHE A 166 -2.16 -8.25 14.03
C PHE A 166 -3.09 -9.16 13.22
N SER A 167 -2.87 -10.48 13.26
CA SER A 167 -3.76 -11.43 12.59
C SER A 167 -5.02 -11.63 13.43
N SER A 168 -6.13 -11.05 13.01
CA SER A 168 -7.42 -11.18 13.70
C SER A 168 -8.00 -12.59 13.67
N PHE A 169 -7.61 -13.44 12.71
CA PHE A 169 -8.17 -14.79 12.59
C PHE A 169 -7.15 -15.79 12.04
N LYS A 170 -6.76 -16.77 12.86
CA LYS A 170 -6.08 -17.98 12.42
C LYS A 170 -7.11 -18.95 11.84
N GLY A 171 -6.98 -19.29 10.56
CA GLY A 171 -7.78 -20.36 9.95
C GLY A 171 -9.19 -19.97 9.51
N SER A 172 -9.41 -18.69 9.11
CA SER A 172 -10.71 -18.29 8.60
C SER A 172 -10.97 -18.83 7.20
N HIS A 173 -12.17 -19.37 7.00
CA HIS A 173 -12.69 -19.78 5.71
C HIS A 173 -13.70 -18.74 5.24
N LEU A 174 -13.71 -18.44 3.96
CA LEU A 174 -14.75 -17.61 3.37
C LEU A 174 -15.90 -18.53 2.91
N LEU A 175 -17.04 -18.38 3.56
CA LEU A 175 -18.24 -19.15 3.27
C LEU A 175 -19.21 -18.27 2.48
N ARG A 176 -19.63 -18.74 1.31
CA ARG A 176 -20.70 -18.11 0.51
C ARG A 176 -21.87 -19.09 0.42
N ILE A 177 -23.04 -18.62 0.84
CA ILE A 177 -24.28 -19.41 0.79
C ILE A 177 -25.28 -18.63 -0.03
N ARG A 178 -25.94 -19.31 -0.98
CA ARG A 178 -27.10 -18.75 -1.67
C ARG A 178 -28.35 -19.35 -1.09
N VAL A 179 -29.29 -18.50 -0.72
CA VAL A 179 -30.60 -18.88 -0.15
C VAL A 179 -31.72 -18.22 -0.92
N GLY A 180 -32.90 -18.84 -0.96
CA GLY A 180 -34.11 -18.20 -1.42
C GLY A 180 -34.47 -17.00 -0.54
N THR A 181 -35.16 -16.02 -1.09
CA THR A 181 -35.55 -14.80 -0.35
C THR A 181 -36.61 -15.07 0.74
N ASP A 182 -37.26 -16.21 0.69
CA ASP A 182 -38.30 -16.69 1.62
C ASP A 182 -37.71 -17.43 2.84
N VAL A 183 -36.42 -17.72 2.85
CA VAL A 183 -35.75 -18.48 3.93
C VAL A 183 -35.22 -17.51 4.98
N ASP A 184 -35.65 -17.69 6.23
CA ASP A 184 -35.00 -17.05 7.38
C ASP A 184 -33.64 -17.70 7.64
N TYR A 185 -32.61 -17.09 7.09
CA TYR A 185 -31.23 -17.59 7.12
C TYR A 185 -30.62 -17.57 8.53
N ASP A 186 -31.09 -16.68 9.42
CA ASP A 186 -30.56 -16.60 10.79
C ASP A 186 -30.96 -17.83 11.60
N GLN A 187 -32.20 -18.30 11.41
CA GLN A 187 -32.68 -19.52 12.08
C GLN A 187 -32.20 -20.79 11.38
N ALA A 188 -32.20 -20.82 10.05
CA ALA A 188 -31.83 -22.01 9.28
C ALA A 188 -30.39 -22.46 9.49
N PHE A 189 -29.47 -21.52 9.66
CA PHE A 189 -28.05 -21.84 9.84
C PHE A 189 -27.56 -21.86 11.29
N ALA A 190 -28.38 -21.46 12.26
CA ALA A 190 -28.02 -21.44 13.67
C ALA A 190 -27.52 -22.81 14.19
N GLY A 191 -28.19 -23.89 13.81
CA GLY A 191 -27.83 -25.27 14.18
C GLY A 191 -26.47 -25.70 13.63
N PRO A 192 -26.29 -25.75 12.30
CA PRO A 192 -25.03 -26.08 11.66
C PRO A 192 -23.86 -25.20 12.12
N PHE A 193 -24.07 -23.90 12.32
CA PHE A 193 -23.06 -22.98 12.79
C PHE A 193 -22.63 -23.27 14.25
N ALA A 194 -23.59 -23.44 15.15
CA ALA A 194 -23.29 -23.76 16.54
C ALA A 194 -22.52 -25.09 16.71
N GLN A 195 -22.79 -26.05 15.84
CA GLN A 195 -22.17 -27.38 15.91
C GLN A 195 -20.73 -27.37 15.38
N HIS A 196 -20.46 -26.70 14.23
CA HIS A 196 -19.20 -26.85 13.50
C HIS A 196 -18.29 -25.63 13.58
N LEU A 197 -18.80 -24.42 13.93
CA LEU A 197 -18.02 -23.19 13.92
C LEU A 197 -17.58 -22.78 15.34
N ALA A 198 -16.31 -22.37 15.45
CA ALA A 198 -15.79 -21.70 16.64
C ALA A 198 -16.12 -20.21 16.62
N GLN A 199 -16.07 -19.59 15.43
CA GLN A 199 -16.39 -18.17 15.22
C GLN A 199 -17.02 -17.95 13.86
N GLN A 200 -17.93 -16.99 13.77
CA GLN A 200 -18.58 -16.56 12.53
C GLN A 200 -18.72 -15.05 12.49
N SER A 201 -18.56 -14.45 11.33
CA SER A 201 -18.79 -13.03 11.09
C SER A 201 -19.43 -12.82 9.73
N LEU A 202 -20.63 -12.25 9.70
CA LEU A 202 -21.31 -11.87 8.46
C LEU A 202 -20.59 -10.66 7.87
N LYS A 203 -20.11 -10.76 6.63
CA LYS A 203 -19.37 -9.71 5.92
C LYS A 203 -20.25 -8.94 4.93
N SER A 204 -21.10 -9.63 4.20
CA SER A 204 -22.03 -8.98 3.26
C SER A 204 -23.24 -9.84 3.01
N VAL A 205 -24.34 -9.17 2.72
CA VAL A 205 -25.58 -9.74 2.22
C VAL A 205 -25.85 -9.08 0.88
N GLU A 206 -25.95 -9.84 -0.18
CA GLU A 206 -26.20 -9.33 -1.53
C GLU A 206 -27.39 -10.07 -2.14
N THR A 207 -28.34 -9.31 -2.68
CA THR A 207 -29.44 -9.90 -3.45
C THR A 207 -28.96 -10.18 -4.88
N VAL A 208 -29.09 -11.41 -5.32
CA VAL A 208 -28.65 -11.88 -6.64
C VAL A 208 -29.83 -12.42 -7.45
N GLN A 209 -29.60 -12.64 -8.76
CA GLN A 209 -30.62 -13.17 -9.68
C GLN A 209 -31.94 -12.36 -9.67
N ALA A 210 -31.82 -11.05 -9.89
CA ALA A 210 -32.99 -10.15 -9.98
C ALA A 210 -33.96 -10.23 -8.78
N GLY A 211 -33.46 -10.45 -7.58
CA GLY A 211 -34.27 -10.47 -6.36
C GLY A 211 -34.76 -11.86 -5.93
N LEU A 212 -34.42 -12.91 -6.68
CA LEU A 212 -34.92 -14.27 -6.39
C LEU A 212 -34.06 -15.02 -5.36
N MET A 213 -32.81 -14.60 -5.17
CA MET A 213 -31.88 -15.22 -4.22
C MET A 213 -31.08 -14.19 -3.45
N THR A 214 -30.69 -14.54 -2.23
CA THR A 214 -29.78 -13.78 -1.39
C THR A 214 -28.46 -14.54 -1.27
N GLU A 215 -27.33 -13.89 -1.56
CA GLU A 215 -25.99 -14.41 -1.34
C GLU A 215 -25.45 -13.85 -0.02
N LEU A 216 -25.19 -14.74 0.92
CA LEU A 216 -24.60 -14.44 2.22
C LEU A 216 -23.11 -14.76 2.17
N ARG A 217 -22.27 -13.83 2.64
CA ARG A 217 -20.84 -14.04 2.78
C ARG A 217 -20.45 -13.96 4.24
N TYR A 218 -19.98 -15.09 4.76
CA TYR A 218 -19.47 -15.20 6.12
C TYR A 218 -17.97 -15.45 6.10
N GLU A 219 -17.29 -14.89 7.07
CA GLU A 219 -15.96 -15.34 7.48
C GLU A 219 -16.15 -16.26 8.68
N VAL A 220 -15.68 -17.51 8.55
CA VAL A 220 -15.94 -18.57 9.53
C VAL A 220 -14.65 -19.28 9.94
N THR A 221 -14.55 -19.63 11.21
CA THR A 221 -13.49 -20.50 11.74
C THR A 221 -14.12 -21.80 12.21
N LEU A 222 -13.70 -22.91 11.64
CA LEU A 222 -14.16 -24.23 12.06
C LEU A 222 -13.58 -24.58 13.44
N LYS A 223 -14.32 -25.38 14.21
CA LYS A 223 -13.82 -26.02 15.44
C LYS A 223 -12.74 -27.03 15.11
N ASP A 224 -11.78 -27.21 16.02
CA ASP A 224 -10.76 -28.22 15.87
C ASP A 224 -11.40 -29.63 15.75
N GLY A 225 -11.09 -30.34 14.65
CA GLY A 225 -11.63 -31.65 14.34
C GLY A 225 -12.98 -31.67 13.59
N ALA A 226 -13.59 -30.51 13.30
CA ALA A 226 -14.80 -30.47 12.48
C ALA A 226 -14.49 -30.80 11.01
N GLY A 227 -15.13 -31.80 10.46
CA GLY A 227 -14.96 -32.20 9.05
C GLY A 227 -15.57 -31.16 8.12
N VAL A 228 -14.76 -30.57 7.23
CA VAL A 228 -15.23 -29.61 6.21
C VAL A 228 -16.39 -30.17 5.39
N GLY A 229 -16.31 -31.46 5.02
CA GLY A 229 -17.36 -32.12 4.22
C GLY A 229 -18.69 -32.31 4.98
N GLU A 230 -18.64 -32.53 6.28
CA GLU A 230 -19.84 -32.64 7.12
C GLU A 230 -20.51 -31.28 7.29
N PHE A 231 -19.72 -30.25 7.53
CA PHE A 231 -20.21 -28.89 7.64
C PHE A 231 -20.90 -28.43 6.35
N VAL A 232 -20.27 -28.64 5.18
CA VAL A 232 -20.87 -28.28 3.89
C VAL A 232 -22.15 -29.05 3.63
N ARG A 233 -22.23 -30.34 3.96
CA ARG A 233 -23.45 -31.16 3.82
C ARG A 233 -24.57 -30.67 4.74
N ALA A 234 -24.24 -30.33 6.00
CA ALA A 234 -25.22 -29.78 6.93
C ALA A 234 -25.81 -28.44 6.43
N LEU A 235 -24.95 -27.59 5.86
CA LEU A 235 -25.41 -26.33 5.26
C LEU A 235 -26.27 -26.56 4.00
N GLN A 236 -25.91 -27.52 3.14
CA GLN A 236 -26.70 -27.85 1.96
C GLN A 236 -28.08 -28.36 2.33
N ALA A 237 -28.17 -29.20 3.36
CA ALA A 237 -29.46 -29.67 3.86
C ALA A 237 -30.32 -28.52 4.41
N ALA A 238 -29.71 -27.55 5.09
CA ALA A 238 -30.42 -26.41 5.68
C ALA A 238 -30.85 -25.36 4.65
N ASN A 239 -30.16 -25.23 3.51
CA ASN A 239 -30.45 -24.20 2.51
C ASN A 239 -31.27 -24.72 1.29
N GLY A 240 -31.92 -25.86 1.39
CA GLY A 240 -32.67 -26.46 0.29
C GLY A 240 -31.81 -26.92 -0.89
N ASN A 241 -30.62 -27.40 -0.62
CA ASN A 241 -29.64 -27.89 -1.59
C ASN A 241 -29.13 -26.83 -2.60
N ASN A 242 -29.25 -25.55 -2.25
CA ASN A 242 -28.69 -24.46 -3.03
C ASN A 242 -27.17 -24.41 -2.88
N ARG A 243 -26.52 -23.57 -3.71
CA ARG A 243 -25.05 -23.48 -3.79
C ARG A 243 -24.42 -23.01 -2.48
N VAL A 244 -23.52 -23.81 -1.94
CA VAL A 244 -22.62 -23.48 -0.85
C VAL A 244 -21.18 -23.54 -1.38
N LEU A 245 -20.39 -22.50 -1.13
CA LEU A 245 -18.98 -22.43 -1.49
C LEU A 245 -18.18 -22.06 -0.25
N LEU A 246 -17.31 -22.97 0.19
CA LEU A 246 -16.35 -22.73 1.25
C LEU A 246 -14.96 -22.60 0.63
N THR A 247 -14.33 -21.45 0.82
CA THR A 247 -12.97 -21.17 0.33
C THR A 247 -12.04 -21.05 1.53
N CYS A 248 -10.98 -21.84 1.58
CA CYS A 248 -9.93 -21.69 2.59
C CYS A 248 -9.14 -20.42 2.32
N VAL A 249 -9.08 -19.52 3.30
CA VAL A 249 -8.25 -18.32 3.25
C VAL A 249 -6.99 -18.63 4.04
N GLY A 250 -5.95 -19.14 3.37
CA GLY A 250 -4.63 -19.19 3.99
C GLY A 250 -3.96 -20.53 4.19
N GLU A 251 -4.22 -21.52 3.36
CA GLU A 251 -3.31 -22.67 3.26
C GLU A 251 -3.05 -22.99 1.79
N GLN A 252 -2.12 -22.26 1.19
CA GLN A 252 -1.35 -22.85 0.10
C GLN A 252 -0.13 -23.52 0.77
N SER A 253 -0.29 -24.78 1.06
CA SER A 253 0.80 -25.72 1.21
C SER A 253 1.74 -25.61 0.02
N VAL A 254 3.04 -25.45 0.34
CA VAL A 254 4.27 -25.93 -0.33
C VAL A 254 4.14 -26.35 -1.78
#